data_3db8af729f5d9f571748e1b58b91a1f3
#
_entry.id   3db8af729f5d9f571748e1b58b91a1f3
#
_cell.length_a   1.000
_cell.length_b   1.000
_cell.length_c   1.000
_cell.angle_alpha   90.00
_cell.angle_beta   90.00
_cell.angle_gamma   90.00
#
_symmetry.space_group_name_H-M   'P 1'
#
loop_
_entity.id
_entity.type
_entity.pdbx_description
1 polymer ?
#
loop_
_entity_poly.entity_id
_entity_poly.type
_entity_poly.pdbx_seq_one_letter_code
_entity_poly.pdbx_strand_id
1 'polypeptide(L)'
;MPSTMSFPASAEAFPVPPHPVPVALVAALDHEFADSALLVEALTHRSWCAENEGVSNERLEFLGDAVLGLVIAEWTFGDRPDLPEGQLAKIRASVVSAPALAATASDIGLG
;
A
#
# COMPACT_ATOMS: atom_id res chain seq x y z
N MET A 1 8.27 19.51 13.42
CA MET A 1 8.16 18.68 14.59
C MET A 1 8.59 17.24 14.29
N PRO A 2 9.37 16.70 15.10
CA PRO A 2 9.82 15.34 14.85
C PRO A 2 8.68 14.36 14.93
N SER A 3 8.75 13.34 14.15
CA SER A 3 7.82 12.25 14.26
C SER A 3 8.04 11.55 15.59
N THR A 4 6.98 11.41 16.32
CA THR A 4 7.02 10.66 17.56
C THR A 4 6.52 9.24 17.37
N MET A 5 6.21 8.88 16.14
CA MET A 5 5.81 7.52 15.85
C MET A 5 7.01 6.62 16.04
N SER A 6 6.95 5.80 17.05
CA SER A 6 7.93 4.77 17.25
C SER A 6 7.23 3.43 17.23
N PHE A 7 7.80 2.51 16.48
CA PHE A 7 7.29 1.16 16.41
C PHE A 7 8.05 0.30 17.38
N PRO A 8 7.41 -0.74 17.94
CA PRO A 8 8.13 -1.67 18.81
C PRO A 8 9.34 -2.23 18.09
N ALA A 9 10.48 -2.18 18.74
CA ALA A 9 11.68 -2.76 18.19
C ALA A 9 11.67 -4.28 18.29
N SER A 10 10.81 -4.82 19.14
CA SER A 10 10.74 -6.25 19.39
C SER A 10 9.94 -6.96 18.30
N ALA A 11 10.50 -8.02 17.76
CA ALA A 11 9.82 -8.88 16.82
C ALA A 11 8.61 -9.59 17.42
N GLU A 12 8.56 -9.70 18.73
CA GLU A 12 7.42 -10.34 19.42
C GLU A 12 6.14 -9.53 19.35
N ALA A 13 6.23 -8.24 18.98
CA ALA A 13 5.06 -7.39 18.82
C ALA A 13 4.23 -7.77 17.57
N PHE A 14 4.79 -8.56 16.67
CA PHE A 14 4.16 -8.93 15.42
C PHE A 14 4.08 -10.43 15.28
N PRO A 15 2.88 -10.97 14.99
CA PRO A 15 2.74 -12.38 14.74
C PRO A 15 3.42 -12.78 13.42
N VAL A 16 3.72 -14.05 13.31
CA VAL A 16 4.25 -14.60 12.06
C VAL A 16 3.16 -14.44 10.99
N PRO A 17 3.49 -13.90 9.81
CA PRO A 17 2.51 -13.78 8.73
C PRO A 17 2.07 -15.17 8.26
N PRO A 18 0.88 -15.26 7.62
CA PRO A 18 0.35 -16.55 7.16
C PRO A 18 1.23 -17.23 6.12
N HIS A 19 2.08 -16.46 5.47
CA HIS A 19 3.05 -16.96 4.50
C HIS A 19 4.21 -15.96 4.40
N PRO A 20 5.38 -16.41 3.95
CA PRO A 20 6.52 -15.51 3.82
C PRO A 20 6.28 -14.41 2.78
N VAL A 21 6.92 -13.28 2.97
CA VAL A 21 6.87 -12.17 2.00
C VAL A 21 7.55 -12.62 0.72
N PRO A 22 6.88 -12.52 -0.43
CA PRO A 22 7.49 -12.92 -1.70
C PRO A 22 8.71 -12.07 -2.06
N VAL A 23 9.81 -12.73 -2.38
CA VAL A 23 11.05 -12.04 -2.78
C VAL A 23 10.81 -11.20 -4.04
N ALA A 24 10.03 -11.72 -4.97
CA ALA A 24 9.72 -11.01 -6.22
C ALA A 24 8.97 -9.71 -5.95
N LEU A 25 8.09 -9.69 -4.95
CA LEU A 25 7.37 -8.48 -4.57
C LEU A 25 8.34 -7.42 -4.04
N VAL A 26 9.23 -7.80 -3.14
CA VAL A 26 10.21 -6.87 -2.56
C VAL A 26 11.09 -6.27 -3.66
N ALA A 27 11.53 -7.10 -4.60
CA ALA A 27 12.33 -6.64 -5.72
C ALA A 27 11.55 -5.67 -6.63
N ALA A 28 10.27 -5.97 -6.90
CA ALA A 28 9.43 -5.13 -7.75
C ALA A 28 9.15 -3.76 -7.13
N LEU A 29 9.05 -3.69 -5.80
CA LEU A 29 8.82 -2.42 -5.12
C LEU A 29 10.04 -1.50 -5.16
N ASP A 30 11.22 -2.04 -5.35
CA ASP A 30 12.47 -1.28 -5.41
C ASP A 30 12.60 -0.32 -4.22
N HIS A 31 12.27 -0.82 -3.04
CA HIS A 31 12.28 -0.05 -1.82
C HIS A 31 12.83 -0.90 -0.67
N GLU A 32 13.70 -0.32 0.10
CA GLU A 32 14.27 -0.97 1.26
C GLU A 32 13.54 -0.48 2.51
N PHE A 33 12.86 -1.40 3.19
CA PHE A 33 12.08 -1.07 4.37
C PHE A 33 12.98 -0.99 5.59
N ALA A 34 13.03 0.19 6.22
CA ALA A 34 13.76 0.37 7.46
C ALA A 34 13.13 -0.44 8.60
N ASP A 35 11.80 -0.58 8.56
CA ASP A 35 11.04 -1.40 9.49
C ASP A 35 10.29 -2.48 8.71
N SER A 36 10.83 -3.68 8.70
CA SER A 36 10.24 -4.79 7.98
C SER A 36 8.87 -5.18 8.53
N ALA A 37 8.57 -4.83 9.78
CA ALA A 37 7.26 -5.09 10.38
C ALA A 37 6.15 -4.31 9.68
N LEU A 38 6.45 -3.14 9.15
CA LEU A 38 5.47 -2.37 8.36
C LEU A 38 5.07 -3.11 7.10
N LEU A 39 6.03 -3.75 6.43
CA LEU A 39 5.73 -4.53 5.24
C LEU A 39 4.85 -5.72 5.57
N VAL A 40 5.15 -6.42 6.67
CA VAL A 40 4.34 -7.54 7.14
C VAL A 40 2.92 -7.07 7.46
N GLU A 41 2.78 -5.96 8.16
CA GLU A 41 1.46 -5.39 8.47
C GLU A 41 0.69 -5.06 7.19
N ALA A 42 1.36 -4.44 6.22
CA ALA A 42 0.73 -4.09 4.94
C ALA A 42 0.21 -5.30 4.18
N LEU A 43 0.83 -6.45 4.37
CA LEU A 43 0.46 -7.70 3.69
C LEU A 43 -0.49 -8.58 4.52
N THR A 44 -0.93 -8.12 5.68
CA THR A 44 -1.75 -8.91 6.59
C THR A 44 -3.22 -8.53 6.47
N HIS A 45 -4.01 -9.43 5.90
CA HIS A 45 -5.44 -9.22 5.76
C HIS A 45 -6.16 -9.39 7.09
N ARG A 46 -7.24 -8.62 7.29
CA ARG A 46 -8.05 -8.67 8.52
C ARG A 46 -8.61 -10.05 8.83
N SER A 47 -8.88 -10.86 7.82
CA SER A 47 -9.43 -12.20 8.04
C SER A 47 -8.45 -13.11 8.76
N TRP A 48 -7.16 -12.94 8.51
CA TRP A 48 -6.13 -13.68 9.24
C TRP A 48 -6.09 -13.24 10.70
N CYS A 49 -6.25 -11.94 10.98
CA CYS A 49 -6.25 -11.41 12.33
C CYS A 49 -7.46 -11.85 13.15
N ALA A 50 -8.56 -12.22 12.51
CA ALA A 50 -9.74 -12.72 13.20
C ALA A 50 -9.49 -14.08 13.86
N GLU A 51 -8.59 -14.88 13.32
CA GLU A 51 -8.22 -16.20 13.85
C GLU A 51 -6.89 -16.18 14.60
N ASN A 52 -6.05 -15.21 14.29
CA ASN A 52 -4.72 -15.07 14.84
C ASN A 52 -4.54 -13.65 15.35
N GLU A 53 -4.02 -13.46 16.53
CA GLU A 53 -3.78 -12.13 17.02
C GLU A 53 -2.76 -11.41 16.14
N GLY A 54 -3.07 -10.17 15.78
CA GLY A 54 -2.19 -9.38 14.95
C GLY A 54 -2.84 -8.09 14.50
N VAL A 55 -2.07 -7.30 13.77
CA VAL A 55 -2.51 -6.02 13.22
C VAL A 55 -2.79 -6.19 11.74
N SER A 56 -4.01 -5.88 11.34
CA SER A 56 -4.39 -5.93 9.93
C SER A 56 -3.88 -4.71 9.18
N ASN A 57 -3.95 -4.77 7.85
CA ASN A 57 -3.55 -3.66 6.99
C ASN A 57 -4.60 -2.58 6.82
N GLU A 58 -5.73 -2.65 7.55
CA GLU A 58 -6.84 -1.73 7.31
C GLU A 58 -6.48 -0.25 7.47
N ARG A 59 -5.71 0.09 8.50
CA ARG A 59 -5.28 1.48 8.69
C ARG A 59 -4.27 1.93 7.64
N LEU A 60 -3.38 1.05 7.24
CA LEU A 60 -2.43 1.33 6.16
C LEU A 60 -3.15 1.45 4.82
N GLU A 61 -4.18 0.64 4.60
CA GLU A 61 -5.02 0.75 3.41
C GLU A 61 -5.70 2.12 3.33
N PHE A 62 -6.26 2.59 4.44
CA PHE A 62 -6.89 3.90 4.50
C PHE A 62 -5.91 5.00 4.13
N LEU A 63 -4.73 4.99 4.74
CA LEU A 63 -3.69 5.98 4.46
C LEU A 63 -3.17 5.86 3.04
N GLY A 64 -2.92 4.63 2.61
CA GLY A 64 -2.40 4.34 1.28
C GLY A 64 -3.33 4.76 0.17
N ASP A 65 -4.63 4.65 0.38
CA ASP A 65 -5.62 5.11 -0.59
C ASP A 65 -5.48 6.62 -0.84
N ALA A 66 -5.31 7.40 0.22
CA ALA A 66 -5.10 8.84 0.10
C ALA A 66 -3.77 9.17 -0.58
N VAL A 67 -2.71 8.45 -0.25
CA VAL A 67 -1.39 8.64 -0.87
C VAL A 67 -1.44 8.31 -2.35
N LEU A 68 -2.05 7.19 -2.71
CA LEU A 68 -2.20 6.79 -4.11
C LEU A 68 -3.00 7.84 -4.89
N GLY A 69 -4.09 8.32 -4.32
CA GLY A 69 -4.90 9.36 -4.94
C GLY A 69 -4.11 10.63 -5.18
N LEU A 70 -3.28 11.03 -4.21
CA LEU A 70 -2.42 12.21 -4.35
C LEU A 70 -1.38 12.03 -5.45
N VAL A 71 -0.70 10.90 -5.47
CA VAL A 71 0.36 10.63 -6.47
C VAL A 71 -0.23 10.66 -7.89
N ILE A 72 -1.36 10.01 -8.09
CA ILE A 72 -2.01 9.98 -9.39
C ILE A 72 -2.53 11.35 -9.77
N ALA A 73 -3.08 12.11 -8.82
CA ALA A 73 -3.56 13.48 -9.08
C ALA A 73 -2.39 14.39 -9.48
N GLU A 74 -1.28 14.31 -8.79
CA GLU A 74 -0.09 15.10 -9.10
C GLU A 74 0.45 14.76 -10.49
N TRP A 75 0.54 13.49 -10.79
CA TRP A 75 1.03 13.02 -12.09
C TRP A 75 0.13 13.49 -13.23
N THR A 76 -1.19 13.31 -13.11
CA THR A 76 -2.12 13.73 -14.16
C THR A 76 -2.17 15.23 -14.31
N PHE A 77 -2.07 15.97 -13.23
CA PHE A 77 -2.03 17.44 -13.25
C PHE A 77 -0.85 17.93 -14.09
N GLY A 78 0.32 17.33 -13.91
CA GLY A 78 1.51 17.71 -14.67
C GLY A 78 1.54 17.18 -16.08
N ASP A 79 1.03 15.98 -16.31
CA ASP A 79 1.08 15.31 -17.61
C ASP A 79 -0.01 15.81 -18.57
N ARG A 80 -1.12 16.28 -18.03
CA ARG A 80 -2.26 16.72 -18.82
C ARG A 80 -2.70 18.13 -18.47
N PRO A 81 -1.83 19.14 -18.74
CA PRO A 81 -2.13 20.54 -18.36
C PRO A 81 -3.30 21.13 -19.13
N ASP A 82 -3.69 20.52 -20.23
CA ASP A 82 -4.78 20.98 -21.09
C ASP A 82 -6.16 20.43 -20.71
N LEU A 83 -6.22 19.47 -19.78
CA LEU A 83 -7.48 18.86 -19.39
C LEU A 83 -8.15 19.58 -18.21
N PRO A 84 -9.48 19.74 -18.27
CA PRO A 84 -10.23 20.30 -17.15
C PRO A 84 -10.34 19.29 -16.00
N GLU A 85 -10.69 19.80 -14.82
CA GLU A 85 -10.79 19.01 -13.59
C GLU A 85 -11.60 17.73 -13.75
N GLY A 86 -12.76 17.80 -14.41
CA GLY A 86 -13.61 16.63 -14.56
C GLY A 86 -12.94 15.49 -15.32
N GLN A 87 -12.12 15.82 -16.31
CA GLN A 87 -11.36 14.83 -17.07
C GLN A 87 -10.23 14.24 -16.20
N LEU A 88 -9.55 15.08 -15.46
CA LEU A 88 -8.49 14.62 -14.55
C LEU A 88 -9.05 13.68 -13.48
N ALA A 89 -10.22 14.00 -12.95
CA ALA A 89 -10.88 13.15 -11.96
C ALA A 89 -11.26 11.79 -12.54
N LYS A 90 -11.70 11.75 -13.80
CA LYS A 90 -12.02 10.48 -14.47
C LYS A 90 -10.79 9.61 -14.67
N ILE A 91 -9.67 10.22 -15.05
CA ILE A 91 -8.40 9.50 -15.22
C ILE A 91 -7.98 8.89 -13.88
N ARG A 92 -8.00 9.71 -12.82
CA ARG A 92 -7.64 9.22 -11.48
C ARG A 92 -8.54 8.06 -11.07
N ALA A 93 -9.83 8.18 -11.24
CA ALA A 93 -10.78 7.14 -10.87
C ALA A 93 -10.54 5.83 -11.62
N SER A 94 -10.18 5.91 -12.91
CA SER A 94 -9.90 4.70 -13.67
C SER A 94 -8.62 4.00 -13.25
N VAL A 95 -7.60 4.77 -12.89
CA VAL A 95 -6.30 4.21 -12.46
C VAL A 95 -6.40 3.54 -11.08
N VAL A 96 -7.21 4.10 -10.18
CA VAL A 96 -7.36 3.56 -8.82
C VAL A 96 -8.56 2.61 -8.70
N SER A 97 -9.18 2.24 -9.79
CA SER A 97 -10.28 1.28 -9.76
C SER A 97 -9.83 -0.11 -9.31
N ALA A 98 -10.74 -0.89 -8.75
CA ALA A 98 -10.41 -2.22 -8.29
C ALA A 98 -9.79 -3.11 -9.38
N PRO A 99 -10.31 -3.13 -10.63
CA PRO A 99 -9.68 -3.91 -11.69
C PRO A 99 -8.27 -3.43 -12.04
N ALA A 100 -8.05 -2.11 -12.07
CA ALA A 100 -6.72 -1.57 -12.38
C ALA A 100 -5.71 -1.89 -11.28
N LEU A 101 -6.12 -1.77 -10.02
CA LEU A 101 -5.26 -2.09 -8.88
C LEU A 101 -4.96 -3.58 -8.84
N ALA A 102 -5.93 -4.44 -9.14
CA ALA A 102 -5.72 -5.87 -9.20
C ALA A 102 -4.70 -6.25 -10.28
N ALA A 103 -4.78 -5.61 -11.46
CA ALA A 103 -3.83 -5.85 -12.53
C ALA A 103 -2.42 -5.44 -12.13
N THR A 104 -2.28 -4.26 -11.51
CA THR A 104 -0.98 -3.79 -11.01
C THR A 104 -0.45 -4.71 -9.91
N ALA A 105 -1.29 -5.14 -9.00
CA ALA A 105 -0.90 -6.07 -7.94
C ALA A 105 -0.34 -7.37 -8.54
N SER A 106 -1.01 -7.90 -9.55
CA SER A 106 -0.53 -9.09 -10.25
C SER A 106 0.84 -8.86 -10.89
N ASP A 107 1.03 -7.70 -11.53
CA ASP A 107 2.28 -7.37 -12.22
C ASP A 107 3.47 -7.29 -11.27
N ILE A 108 3.26 -6.83 -10.05
CA ILE A 108 4.35 -6.73 -9.06
C ILE A 108 4.46 -7.95 -8.16
N GLY A 109 3.64 -8.96 -8.39
CA GLY A 109 3.70 -10.20 -7.62
C GLY A 109 2.96 -10.15 -6.28
N LEU A 110 2.01 -9.23 -6.12
CA LEU A 110 1.22 -9.09 -4.90
C LEU A 110 -0.04 -9.96 -4.94
N GLY A 111 -0.61 -10.14 -6.10
CA GLY A 111 -1.87 -10.84 -6.28
C GLY A 111 -1.78 -12.33 -6.44
#